data_918943adeeffafcca65c6d962fb221ea
#
_entry.id   918943adeeffafcca65c6d962fb221ea
#
_cell.length_a   1.000
_cell.length_b   1.000
_cell.length_c   1.000
_cell.angle_alpha   90.00
_cell.angle_beta   90.00
_cell.angle_gamma   90.00
#
_symmetry.space_group_name_H-M   'P 1'
#
loop_
_entity.id
_entity.type
_entity.pdbx_description
1 polymer ?
#
loop_
_entity_poly.entity_id
_entity_poly.type
_entity_poly.pdbx_seq_one_letter_code
_entity_poly.pdbx_strand_id
1 'polypeptide(L)'
;MAKKMSTNPFDDKENNAVLSKAVCALGLTYCEDENDIIAQSDSWVLLDDLPATGWASQEQTSPILVGRPMYESGVLYKKTSLIASSRLPKNLQSHSTWFDAIRTIGARLDPDSQSLLTASGMTADPYVRRISALFGIEFIDVEVVSLLELPTGKDSKAQTNKILFLQEQGTHSIDVQMIKMAHTVHVLSVRNGGNIHQGIVGRLGPPPCDSTQPPNIRLLNDAALTKTKTKKDLLGLGAIDWLLLPSGSNDNQKVKPGTSLKHISSIVPLKSIDQSQFLLHWARRQSGAWPDQEKDAHLDQLIFGSTVDRYQEVMTLCRIIASNRLISAAHLTRDPAPVVCFTAVPVGELPGRTVFRKHLARWDFVPYGLAIRKSVLQSAGCKEVIYGDDSDWKTLSGDNRPWFQLQTSKNGKIDWTLEQEWRLVGDLDLKKIGADDAFAFVKTQTDAERLSEICRWPIVVLEAKSQSP
;
A
#
# COMPACT_ATOMS: atom_id res chain seq x y z
N MET A 1 -26.68 -2.72 45.93
CA MET A 1 -27.71 -3.07 44.95
C MET A 1 -28.31 -1.77 44.41
N ALA A 2 -27.69 -1.16 43.42
CA ALA A 2 -28.24 -0.01 42.70
C ALA A 2 -28.95 -0.56 41.45
N LYS A 3 -30.25 -0.40 41.40
CA LYS A 3 -31.08 -0.71 40.24
C LYS A 3 -30.53 0.12 39.05
N LYS A 4 -29.88 -0.53 38.09
CA LYS A 4 -29.65 0.02 36.77
C LYS A 4 -31.03 0.39 36.21
N MET A 5 -31.33 1.68 36.08
CA MET A 5 -32.45 2.13 35.26
C MET A 5 -32.08 1.75 33.85
N SER A 6 -32.71 0.73 33.34
CA SER A 6 -32.75 0.40 31.91
C SER A 6 -33.40 1.60 31.22
N THR A 7 -32.61 2.48 30.62
CA THR A 7 -33.13 3.37 29.59
C THR A 7 -33.48 2.46 28.43
N ASN A 8 -34.78 2.36 28.16
CA ASN A 8 -35.33 1.60 27.05
C ASN A 8 -34.62 2.12 25.76
N PRO A 9 -33.90 1.29 24.97
CA PRO A 9 -33.26 1.71 23.75
C PRO A 9 -34.22 2.36 22.72
N PHE A 10 -35.52 2.27 22.98
CA PHE A 10 -36.60 2.87 22.16
C PHE A 10 -36.94 4.32 22.51
N ASP A 11 -36.28 4.97 23.47
CA ASP A 11 -36.62 6.34 23.88
C ASP A 11 -35.99 7.41 22.95
N ASP A 12 -35.09 7.03 22.04
CA ASP A 12 -34.48 7.94 21.07
C ASP A 12 -35.18 7.77 19.69
N LYS A 13 -35.86 8.81 19.24
CA LYS A 13 -36.67 8.77 18.02
C LYS A 13 -35.87 8.49 16.74
N GLU A 14 -34.60 8.92 16.66
CA GLU A 14 -33.74 8.70 15.48
C GLU A 14 -33.25 7.25 15.41
N ASN A 15 -32.73 6.71 16.51
CA ASN A 15 -32.30 5.32 16.58
C ASN A 15 -33.45 4.35 16.39
N ASN A 16 -34.64 4.67 16.88
CA ASN A 16 -35.83 3.84 16.71
C ASN A 16 -36.25 3.73 15.23
N ALA A 17 -36.10 4.80 14.44
CA ALA A 17 -36.37 4.78 13.00
C ALA A 17 -35.37 3.90 12.22
N VAL A 18 -34.09 3.95 12.59
CA VAL A 18 -33.01 3.12 12.00
C VAL A 18 -33.24 1.64 12.32
N LEU A 19 -33.50 1.33 13.57
CA LEU A 19 -33.76 -0.03 14.05
C LEU A 19 -34.99 -0.64 13.35
N SER A 20 -36.13 0.07 13.32
CA SER A 20 -37.34 -0.40 12.69
C SER A 20 -37.18 -0.66 11.20
N LYS A 21 -36.43 0.19 10.48
CA LYS A 21 -36.12 -0.01 9.06
C LYS A 21 -35.24 -1.24 8.84
N ALA A 22 -34.19 -1.43 9.66
CA ALA A 22 -33.31 -2.57 9.58
C ALA A 22 -34.04 -3.89 9.85
N VAL A 23 -34.82 -3.95 10.91
CA VAL A 23 -35.65 -5.12 11.28
C VAL A 23 -36.61 -5.49 10.13
N CYS A 24 -37.30 -4.52 9.56
CA CYS A 24 -38.21 -4.75 8.45
C CYS A 24 -37.48 -5.20 7.17
N ALA A 25 -36.40 -4.53 6.79
CA ALA A 25 -35.66 -4.82 5.56
C ALA A 25 -35.00 -6.21 5.56
N LEU A 26 -34.59 -6.68 6.71
CA LEU A 26 -33.85 -7.95 6.89
C LEU A 26 -34.75 -9.08 7.40
N GLY A 27 -36.02 -8.80 7.72
CA GLY A 27 -36.93 -9.78 8.26
C GLY A 27 -36.49 -10.32 9.62
N LEU A 28 -35.92 -9.45 10.48
CA LEU A 28 -35.49 -9.82 11.82
C LEU A 28 -36.69 -9.91 12.78
N THR A 29 -36.55 -10.75 13.81
CA THR A 29 -37.51 -10.86 14.93
C THR A 29 -36.86 -10.25 16.17
N TYR A 30 -37.62 -9.38 16.86
CA TYR A 30 -37.17 -8.77 18.14
C TYR A 30 -36.98 -9.81 19.23
N CYS A 31 -35.93 -9.62 20.05
CA CYS A 31 -35.61 -10.45 21.21
C CYS A 31 -35.92 -9.66 22.48
N GLU A 32 -36.73 -10.22 23.39
CA GLU A 32 -37.12 -9.54 24.63
C GLU A 32 -36.21 -9.89 25.81
N ASP A 33 -35.47 -11.00 25.75
CA ASP A 33 -34.76 -11.59 26.91
C ASP A 33 -33.21 -11.66 26.77
N GLU A 34 -32.62 -11.22 25.67
CA GLU A 34 -31.17 -11.29 25.46
C GLU A 34 -30.52 -9.90 25.61
N ASN A 35 -29.63 -9.72 26.58
CA ASN A 35 -29.11 -8.41 26.99
C ASN A 35 -28.38 -7.60 25.93
N ASP A 36 -27.88 -8.23 24.86
CA ASP A 36 -27.08 -7.58 23.82
C ASP A 36 -27.74 -7.66 22.43
N ILE A 37 -28.75 -8.49 22.24
CA ILE A 37 -29.42 -8.70 20.95
C ILE A 37 -30.73 -7.95 20.92
N ILE A 38 -30.87 -7.01 19.97
CA ILE A 38 -32.12 -6.29 19.72
C ILE A 38 -33.09 -7.14 18.89
N ALA A 39 -32.56 -7.74 17.80
CA ALA A 39 -33.32 -8.55 16.88
C ALA A 39 -32.44 -9.53 16.12
N GLN A 40 -32.99 -10.66 15.67
CA GLN A 40 -32.21 -11.68 14.96
C GLN A 40 -33.02 -12.42 13.90
N SER A 41 -32.31 -13.09 12.99
CA SER A 41 -32.80 -14.05 12.01
C SER A 41 -31.83 -15.23 11.89
N ASP A 42 -32.11 -16.18 11.01
CA ASP A 42 -31.18 -17.30 10.75
C ASP A 42 -29.80 -16.85 10.21
N SER A 43 -29.73 -15.67 9.62
CA SER A 43 -28.49 -15.15 8.97
C SER A 43 -27.86 -13.99 9.71
N TRP A 44 -28.62 -13.20 10.46
CA TRP A 44 -28.18 -11.93 11.01
C TRP A 44 -28.58 -11.74 12.47
N VAL A 45 -27.73 -11.03 13.22
CA VAL A 45 -27.93 -10.59 14.59
C VAL A 45 -27.76 -9.07 14.64
N LEU A 46 -28.74 -8.36 15.17
CA LEU A 46 -28.72 -6.93 15.38
C LEU A 46 -28.37 -6.65 16.84
N LEU A 47 -27.29 -5.94 17.07
CA LEU A 47 -26.77 -5.60 18.39
C LEU A 47 -26.88 -4.10 18.63
N ASP A 48 -27.07 -3.70 19.88
CA ASP A 48 -27.03 -2.30 20.30
C ASP A 48 -25.59 -1.78 20.36
N ASP A 49 -24.64 -2.61 20.83
CA ASP A 49 -23.21 -2.31 20.88
C ASP A 49 -22.37 -3.59 20.75
N LEU A 50 -21.06 -3.47 20.55
CA LEU A 50 -20.15 -4.63 20.59
C LEU A 50 -20.00 -5.15 22.01
N PRO A 51 -20.18 -6.47 22.25
CA PRO A 51 -20.18 -7.05 23.59
C PRO A 51 -18.88 -6.85 24.39
N ALA A 52 -17.76 -6.68 23.68
CA ALA A 52 -16.44 -6.60 24.31
C ALA A 52 -15.91 -5.16 24.46
N THR A 53 -16.64 -4.15 24.06
CA THR A 53 -16.19 -2.76 24.20
C THR A 53 -16.35 -2.31 25.63
N GLY A 54 -15.36 -2.52 26.48
CA GLY A 54 -15.30 -1.97 27.85
C GLY A 54 -15.29 -0.42 27.89
N TRP A 55 -15.59 0.21 26.77
CA TRP A 55 -15.73 1.64 26.59
C TRP A 55 -17.21 1.96 26.33
N ALA A 56 -17.97 2.13 27.38
CA ALA A 56 -19.29 2.73 27.29
C ALA A 56 -19.11 4.23 26.97
N SER A 57 -19.09 4.58 25.66
CA SER A 57 -19.30 5.97 25.30
C SER A 57 -20.79 6.27 25.53
N GLN A 58 -21.09 7.28 26.34
CA GLN A 58 -22.45 7.83 26.44
C GLN A 58 -22.90 8.53 25.13
N GLU A 59 -22.05 8.57 24.11
CA GLU A 59 -22.42 9.00 22.76
C GLU A 59 -23.02 7.79 22.06
N GLN A 60 -24.27 7.94 21.63
CA GLN A 60 -25.05 7.01 20.82
C GLN A 60 -24.20 6.22 19.84
N THR A 61 -24.05 4.94 20.07
CA THR A 61 -23.49 3.99 19.12
C THR A 61 -24.58 3.69 18.09
N SER A 62 -24.22 3.74 16.82
CA SER A 62 -25.13 3.28 15.77
C SER A 62 -25.37 1.78 15.91
N PRO A 63 -26.57 1.26 15.68
CA PRO A 63 -26.84 -0.16 15.74
C PRO A 63 -25.90 -0.97 14.84
N ILE A 64 -25.54 -2.16 15.28
CA ILE A 64 -24.55 -3.01 14.63
C ILE A 64 -25.23 -4.27 14.13
N LEU A 65 -25.10 -4.54 12.83
CA LEU A 65 -25.57 -5.77 12.22
C LEU A 65 -24.38 -6.73 12.02
N VAL A 66 -24.53 -7.94 12.55
CA VAL A 66 -23.48 -8.98 12.52
C VAL A 66 -24.06 -10.23 11.88
N GLY A 67 -23.26 -10.91 11.06
CA GLY A 67 -23.60 -12.25 10.59
C GLY A 67 -23.68 -13.24 11.75
N ARG A 68 -24.71 -14.10 11.81
CA ARG A 68 -24.87 -15.10 12.87
C ARG A 68 -23.64 -15.99 13.09
N PRO A 69 -22.94 -16.50 12.03
CA PRO A 69 -21.73 -17.28 12.21
C PRO A 69 -20.62 -16.51 12.95
N MET A 70 -20.51 -15.21 12.73
CA MET A 70 -19.55 -14.36 13.42
C MET A 70 -19.94 -14.14 14.90
N TYR A 71 -21.21 -13.94 15.18
CA TYR A 71 -21.71 -13.82 16.55
C TYR A 71 -21.45 -15.11 17.34
N GLU A 72 -21.77 -16.27 16.78
CA GLU A 72 -21.60 -17.58 17.39
C GLU A 72 -20.13 -18.00 17.56
N SER A 73 -19.21 -17.48 16.73
CA SER A 73 -17.77 -17.77 16.84
C SER A 73 -17.12 -17.21 18.10
N GLY A 74 -17.77 -16.25 18.75
CA GLY A 74 -17.25 -15.60 19.96
C GLY A 74 -16.14 -14.55 19.70
N VAL A 75 -15.79 -14.26 18.44
CA VAL A 75 -14.75 -13.28 18.09
C VAL A 75 -15.07 -11.87 18.58
N LEU A 76 -16.35 -11.54 18.72
CA LEU A 76 -16.82 -10.25 19.22
C LEU A 76 -16.52 -10.05 20.70
N TYR A 77 -16.27 -11.11 21.46
CA TYR A 77 -15.92 -11.06 22.88
C TYR A 77 -14.41 -10.93 23.10
N LYS A 78 -13.59 -11.02 22.04
CA LYS A 78 -12.14 -10.80 22.14
C LYS A 78 -11.82 -9.30 22.26
N LYS A 79 -10.71 -8.98 22.94
CA LYS A 79 -10.23 -7.59 23.00
C LYS A 79 -9.75 -7.13 21.62
N THR A 80 -10.38 -6.10 21.10
CA THR A 80 -10.08 -5.59 19.75
C THR A 80 -8.89 -4.62 19.73
N SER A 81 -8.04 -4.77 18.73
CA SER A 81 -6.91 -3.88 18.46
C SER A 81 -7.05 -3.25 17.07
N LEU A 82 -6.91 -1.95 16.98
CA LEU A 82 -6.94 -1.19 15.73
C LEU A 82 -5.54 -0.67 15.38
N ILE A 83 -5.14 -0.83 14.12
CA ILE A 83 -3.96 -0.17 13.56
C ILE A 83 -4.44 1.03 12.74
N ALA A 84 -4.30 2.23 13.30
CA ALA A 84 -4.71 3.47 12.68
C ALA A 84 -3.52 4.19 12.02
N SER A 85 -3.66 4.62 10.77
CA SER A 85 -2.63 5.35 10.06
C SER A 85 -3.22 6.31 9.03
N SER A 86 -2.81 7.56 9.07
CA SER A 86 -3.02 8.50 7.98
C SER A 86 -2.35 7.98 6.70
N ARG A 87 -2.82 8.45 5.54
CA ARG A 87 -2.23 8.06 4.25
C ARG A 87 -0.73 8.33 4.24
N LEU A 88 0.03 7.30 3.92
CA LEU A 88 1.47 7.40 3.71
C LEU A 88 1.79 8.05 2.35
N PRO A 89 2.94 8.71 2.22
CA PRO A 89 3.44 9.13 0.91
C PRO A 89 3.60 7.93 -0.01
N LYS A 90 3.52 8.13 -1.32
CA LYS A 90 3.69 7.06 -2.32
C LYS A 90 5.04 6.33 -2.19
N ASN A 91 6.03 6.99 -1.64
CA ASN A 91 7.34 6.40 -1.38
C ASN A 91 7.36 5.74 0.01
N LEU A 92 6.90 4.51 0.10
CA LEU A 92 6.81 3.74 1.35
C LEU A 92 8.17 3.37 1.98
N GLN A 93 9.23 3.44 1.22
CA GLN A 93 10.56 2.93 1.60
C GLN A 93 11.27 3.76 2.68
N SER A 94 10.88 5.02 2.84
CA SER A 94 11.37 5.86 3.94
C SER A 94 10.68 5.56 5.28
N HIS A 95 9.79 4.56 5.33
CA HIS A 95 8.93 4.26 6.48
C HIS A 95 9.13 2.86 7.02
N SER A 96 10.38 2.42 7.17
CA SER A 96 10.71 1.12 7.77
C SER A 96 10.07 0.93 9.14
N THR A 97 10.11 1.96 9.99
CA THR A 97 9.51 1.96 11.32
C THR A 97 8.01 1.66 11.29
N TRP A 98 7.30 2.10 10.26
CA TRP A 98 5.89 1.81 10.07
C TRP A 98 5.63 0.31 9.87
N PHE A 99 6.43 -0.35 9.01
CA PHE A 99 6.31 -1.79 8.77
C PHE A 99 6.79 -2.61 9.97
N ASP A 100 7.85 -2.16 10.64
CA ASP A 100 8.33 -2.78 11.88
C ASP A 100 7.27 -2.72 12.99
N ALA A 101 6.52 -1.63 13.06
CA ALA A 101 5.41 -1.49 13.99
C ALA A 101 4.28 -2.50 13.67
N ILE A 102 3.87 -2.64 12.42
CA ILE A 102 2.88 -3.62 11.97
C ILE A 102 3.30 -5.05 12.34
N ARG A 103 4.55 -5.42 12.01
CA ARG A 103 5.11 -6.72 12.37
C ARG A 103 5.10 -6.95 13.87
N THR A 104 5.51 -5.93 14.64
CA THR A 104 5.58 -6.01 16.11
C THR A 104 4.20 -6.19 16.73
N ILE A 105 3.19 -5.50 16.20
CA ILE A 105 1.80 -5.67 16.66
C ILE A 105 1.35 -7.10 16.39
N GLY A 106 1.47 -7.59 15.15
CA GLY A 106 1.08 -8.96 14.80
C GLY A 106 1.76 -10.02 15.66
N ALA A 107 3.07 -9.88 15.92
CA ALA A 107 3.83 -10.82 16.73
C ALA A 107 3.52 -10.78 18.25
N ARG A 108 2.87 -9.72 18.73
CA ARG A 108 2.58 -9.54 20.18
C ARG A 108 1.12 -9.78 20.56
N LEU A 109 0.22 -9.80 19.59
CA LEU A 109 -1.18 -10.10 19.85
C LEU A 109 -1.34 -11.58 20.16
N ASP A 110 -2.16 -11.87 21.16
CA ASP A 110 -2.55 -13.22 21.51
C ASP A 110 -3.80 -13.62 20.71
N PRO A 111 -3.70 -14.58 19.78
CA PRO A 111 -4.81 -14.97 18.93
C PRO A 111 -6.05 -15.49 19.67
N ASP A 112 -5.86 -16.05 20.87
CA ASP A 112 -6.96 -16.63 21.64
C ASP A 112 -7.84 -15.57 22.32
N SER A 113 -7.24 -14.46 22.75
CA SER A 113 -7.93 -13.42 23.52
C SER A 113 -8.08 -12.08 22.80
N GLN A 114 -7.44 -11.91 21.63
CA GLN A 114 -7.41 -10.64 20.92
C GLN A 114 -7.77 -10.82 19.44
N SER A 115 -8.37 -9.78 18.86
CA SER A 115 -8.71 -9.69 17.45
C SER A 115 -8.28 -8.34 16.85
N LEU A 116 -8.15 -8.25 15.54
CA LEU A 116 -7.83 -7.03 14.83
C LEU A 116 -9.10 -6.41 14.21
N LEU A 117 -9.22 -5.09 14.29
CA LEU A 117 -10.23 -4.36 13.53
C LEU A 117 -9.62 -3.83 12.25
N THR A 118 -10.35 -3.96 11.13
CA THR A 118 -9.98 -3.36 9.85
C THR A 118 -11.22 -2.94 9.07
N ALA A 119 -11.01 -2.08 8.08
CA ALA A 119 -12.06 -1.68 7.13
C ALA A 119 -11.43 -1.42 5.76
N SER A 120 -12.13 -1.79 4.71
CA SER A 120 -11.70 -1.52 3.34
C SER A 120 -11.45 -0.03 3.10
N GLY A 121 -10.30 0.30 2.48
CA GLY A 121 -9.89 1.68 2.22
C GLY A 121 -9.06 2.34 3.33
N MET A 122 -8.92 1.73 4.50
CA MET A 122 -7.95 2.17 5.50
C MET A 122 -6.51 1.92 5.01
N THR A 123 -5.59 2.82 5.37
CA THR A 123 -4.18 2.70 4.97
C THR A 123 -3.54 1.39 5.46
N ALA A 124 -3.91 0.92 6.65
CA ALA A 124 -3.36 -0.31 7.24
C ALA A 124 -4.10 -1.59 6.80
N ASP A 125 -5.27 -1.51 6.17
CA ASP A 125 -6.14 -2.66 5.87
C ASP A 125 -5.41 -3.84 5.20
N PRO A 126 -4.71 -3.69 4.06
CA PRO A 126 -4.07 -4.84 3.41
C PRO A 126 -3.01 -5.51 4.29
N TYR A 127 -2.35 -4.75 5.14
CA TYR A 127 -1.32 -5.26 6.06
C TYR A 127 -1.94 -5.93 7.27
N VAL A 128 -3.06 -5.42 7.79
CA VAL A 128 -3.83 -6.04 8.87
C VAL A 128 -4.32 -7.42 8.45
N ARG A 129 -4.94 -7.53 7.28
CA ARG A 129 -5.37 -8.83 6.72
C ARG A 129 -4.20 -9.78 6.55
N ARG A 130 -3.04 -9.27 6.14
CA ARG A 130 -1.85 -10.11 5.94
C ARG A 130 -1.25 -10.61 7.24
N ILE A 131 -1.05 -9.75 8.26
CA ILE A 131 -0.54 -10.18 9.57
C ILE A 131 -1.54 -11.09 10.29
N SER A 132 -2.84 -10.86 10.13
CA SER A 132 -3.89 -11.73 10.61
C SER A 132 -3.69 -13.16 10.10
N ALA A 133 -3.55 -13.33 8.77
CA ALA A 133 -3.31 -14.63 8.16
C ALA A 133 -1.98 -15.28 8.60
N LEU A 134 -0.91 -14.48 8.77
CA LEU A 134 0.42 -14.98 9.11
C LEU A 134 0.57 -15.40 10.58
N PHE A 135 -0.09 -14.68 11.49
CA PHE A 135 0.01 -14.91 12.93
C PHE A 135 -1.20 -15.65 13.51
N GLY A 136 -2.15 -16.06 12.67
CA GLY A 136 -3.37 -16.76 13.11
C GLY A 136 -4.31 -15.90 13.95
N ILE A 137 -4.28 -14.57 13.78
CA ILE A 137 -5.11 -13.63 14.54
C ILE A 137 -6.41 -13.43 13.76
N GLU A 138 -7.55 -13.59 14.41
CA GLU A 138 -8.83 -13.26 13.80
C GLU A 138 -8.96 -11.75 13.58
N PHE A 139 -9.63 -11.35 12.50
CA PHE A 139 -9.92 -9.95 12.26
C PHE A 139 -11.42 -9.72 12.01
N ILE A 140 -11.86 -8.54 12.38
CA ILE A 140 -13.22 -8.06 12.20
C ILE A 140 -13.18 -7.00 11.10
N ASP A 141 -13.85 -7.27 9.98
CA ASP A 141 -13.98 -6.35 8.85
C ASP A 141 -15.20 -5.45 9.08
N VAL A 142 -14.96 -4.16 9.20
CA VAL A 142 -16.00 -3.18 9.51
C VAL A 142 -16.41 -2.42 8.26
N GLU A 143 -17.71 -2.29 8.04
CA GLU A 143 -18.28 -1.51 6.95
C GLU A 143 -19.38 -0.58 7.48
N VAL A 144 -19.42 0.64 6.97
CA VAL A 144 -20.52 1.57 7.25
C VAL A 144 -21.48 1.48 6.08
N VAL A 145 -22.72 1.12 6.37
CA VAL A 145 -23.76 0.89 5.36
C VAL A 145 -24.91 1.84 5.59
N SER A 146 -25.35 2.51 4.54
CA SER A 146 -26.60 3.25 4.56
C SER A 146 -27.78 2.29 4.65
N LEU A 147 -28.81 2.66 5.40
CA LEU A 147 -30.06 1.88 5.47
C LEU A 147 -30.68 1.60 4.10
N LEU A 148 -30.39 2.46 3.10
CA LEU A 148 -30.86 2.28 1.72
C LEU A 148 -30.10 1.18 0.96
N GLU A 149 -28.90 0.83 1.45
CA GLU A 149 -27.99 -0.15 0.82
C GLU A 149 -27.95 -1.48 1.57
N LEU A 150 -28.84 -1.67 2.55
CA LEU A 150 -28.95 -2.95 3.24
C LEU A 150 -29.20 -4.09 2.27
N PRO A 151 -28.52 -5.23 2.45
CA PRO A 151 -28.79 -6.41 1.63
C PRO A 151 -30.24 -6.85 1.85
N THR A 152 -31.10 -6.60 0.87
CA THR A 152 -32.50 -6.99 0.89
C THR A 152 -32.64 -8.42 0.38
N GLY A 153 -33.23 -9.29 1.18
CA GLY A 153 -33.61 -10.66 0.78
C GLY A 153 -33.11 -11.75 1.73
N LYS A 154 -33.86 -12.85 1.81
CA LYS A 154 -33.52 -14.04 2.62
C LYS A 154 -32.22 -14.74 2.20
N ASP A 155 -31.69 -14.38 1.03
CA ASP A 155 -30.49 -15.02 0.43
C ASP A 155 -29.18 -14.24 0.62
N SER A 156 -29.15 -13.13 1.37
CA SER A 156 -27.93 -12.43 1.66
C SER A 156 -27.08 -13.28 2.63
N LYS A 157 -26.13 -14.05 2.09
CA LYS A 157 -25.18 -14.82 2.90
C LYS A 157 -24.36 -13.87 3.76
N ALA A 158 -24.60 -13.90 5.06
CA ALA A 158 -23.80 -13.18 6.04
C ALA A 158 -22.31 -13.59 5.90
N GLN A 159 -21.43 -12.61 5.77
CA GLN A 159 -20.00 -12.89 5.76
C GLN A 159 -19.53 -13.20 7.19
N THR A 160 -18.68 -14.22 7.33
CA THR A 160 -18.27 -14.77 8.64
C THR A 160 -17.44 -13.85 9.51
N ASN A 161 -16.92 -12.75 8.97
CA ASN A 161 -16.01 -11.83 9.67
C ASN A 161 -16.37 -10.34 9.47
N LYS A 162 -17.62 -10.02 9.10
CA LYS A 162 -18.03 -8.67 8.74
C LYS A 162 -19.03 -8.10 9.72
N ILE A 163 -18.81 -6.85 10.15
CA ILE A 163 -19.73 -6.02 10.89
C ILE A 163 -20.22 -4.88 10.02
N LEU A 164 -21.52 -4.64 10.03
CA LEU A 164 -22.14 -3.52 9.33
C LEU A 164 -22.64 -2.49 10.37
N PHE A 165 -22.08 -1.28 10.31
CA PHE A 165 -22.63 -0.13 11.04
C PHE A 165 -23.74 0.49 10.24
N LEU A 166 -24.93 0.59 10.86
CA LEU A 166 -26.12 1.12 10.21
C LEU A 166 -26.20 2.63 10.47
N GLN A 167 -26.20 3.44 9.40
CA GLN A 167 -26.36 4.90 9.47
C GLN A 167 -27.47 5.37 8.52
N GLU A 168 -28.25 6.39 8.91
CA GLU A 168 -29.26 6.97 8.02
C GLU A 168 -28.66 7.75 6.85
N GLN A 169 -27.63 8.55 7.09
CA GLN A 169 -26.77 9.17 6.05
C GLN A 169 -25.40 9.45 6.65
N GLY A 170 -24.32 9.18 5.87
CA GLY A 170 -22.94 9.16 6.32
C GLY A 170 -22.42 10.48 6.90
N THR A 171 -22.55 10.63 8.20
CA THR A 171 -22.05 11.78 8.95
C THR A 171 -20.69 11.52 9.62
N HIS A 172 -20.30 10.26 9.79
CA HIS A 172 -19.07 9.93 10.50
C HIS A 172 -18.11 9.10 9.64
N SER A 173 -16.83 9.48 9.67
CA SER A 173 -15.76 8.72 9.03
C SER A 173 -15.61 7.35 9.71
N ILE A 174 -15.40 6.30 8.89
CA ILE A 174 -15.09 4.94 9.37
C ILE A 174 -13.91 4.94 10.36
N ASP A 175 -12.87 5.75 10.10
CA ASP A 175 -11.72 5.89 10.99
C ASP A 175 -12.13 6.29 12.41
N VAL A 176 -13.06 7.24 12.54
CA VAL A 176 -13.55 7.74 13.83
C VAL A 176 -14.31 6.65 14.58
N GLN A 177 -15.20 5.92 13.88
CA GLN A 177 -15.96 4.82 14.48
C GLN A 177 -15.02 3.69 14.95
N MET A 178 -14.08 3.29 14.11
CA MET A 178 -13.11 2.26 14.44
C MET A 178 -12.27 2.62 15.66
N ILE A 179 -11.85 3.89 15.78
CA ILE A 179 -11.11 4.39 16.95
C ILE A 179 -11.96 4.34 18.21
N LYS A 180 -13.25 4.63 18.12
CA LYS A 180 -14.18 4.56 19.25
C LYS A 180 -14.39 3.12 19.76
N MET A 181 -14.44 2.15 18.83
CA MET A 181 -14.73 0.74 19.14
C MET A 181 -13.56 -0.05 19.69
N ALA A 182 -12.34 0.24 19.27
CA ALA A 182 -11.18 -0.59 19.59
C ALA A 182 -10.80 -0.51 21.07
N HIS A 183 -10.47 -1.62 21.73
CA HIS A 183 -9.90 -1.61 23.08
C HIS A 183 -8.53 -0.93 23.10
N THR A 184 -7.69 -1.26 22.12
CA THR A 184 -6.36 -0.68 21.94
C THR A 184 -6.25 -0.07 20.55
N VAL A 185 -5.77 1.16 20.46
CA VAL A 185 -5.49 1.81 19.19
C VAL A 185 -3.98 2.01 19.04
N HIS A 186 -3.39 1.36 18.05
CA HIS A 186 -2.01 1.55 17.65
C HIS A 186 -1.97 2.59 16.52
N VAL A 187 -1.52 3.78 16.83
CA VAL A 187 -1.49 4.90 15.89
C VAL A 187 -0.10 5.00 15.28
N LEU A 188 0.03 4.66 14.00
CA LEU A 188 1.31 4.64 13.31
C LEU A 188 1.66 5.99 12.67
N SER A 189 0.66 6.71 12.16
CA SER A 189 0.85 8.03 11.56
C SER A 189 -0.39 8.88 11.72
N VAL A 190 -0.21 10.17 12.08
CA VAL A 190 -1.32 11.13 12.23
C VAL A 190 -1.05 12.40 11.45
N ARG A 191 -2.04 12.79 10.64
CA ARG A 191 -2.11 14.12 10.04
C ARG A 191 -2.99 15.02 10.90
N ASN A 192 -2.49 16.17 11.30
CA ASN A 192 -3.27 17.14 12.06
C ASN A 192 -4.57 17.52 11.33
N GLY A 193 -5.68 17.53 12.05
CA GLY A 193 -7.02 17.86 11.53
C GLY A 193 -7.68 16.78 10.66
N GLY A 194 -7.00 15.64 10.40
CA GLY A 194 -7.59 14.51 9.67
C GLY A 194 -8.50 13.64 10.55
N ASN A 195 -9.26 12.71 9.93
CA ASN A 195 -10.22 11.84 10.61
C ASN A 195 -9.61 11.07 11.79
N ILE A 196 -8.41 10.49 11.62
CA ILE A 196 -7.71 9.79 12.69
C ILE A 196 -7.39 10.74 13.85
N HIS A 197 -6.92 11.97 13.55
CA HIS A 197 -6.66 12.97 14.59
C HIS A 197 -7.95 13.31 15.34
N GLN A 198 -9.05 13.57 14.64
CA GLN A 198 -10.35 13.86 15.24
C GLN A 198 -10.86 12.72 16.11
N GLY A 199 -10.78 11.48 15.64
CA GLY A 199 -11.15 10.29 16.37
C GLY A 199 -10.34 10.11 17.67
N ILE A 200 -9.02 10.34 17.60
CA ILE A 200 -8.14 10.26 18.79
C ILE A 200 -8.47 11.36 19.80
N VAL A 201 -8.62 12.60 19.34
CA VAL A 201 -8.96 13.75 20.21
C VAL A 201 -10.32 13.51 20.90
N GLY A 202 -11.33 13.05 20.15
CA GLY A 202 -12.64 12.71 20.70
C GLY A 202 -12.56 11.61 21.77
N ARG A 203 -11.72 10.58 21.53
CA ARG A 203 -11.56 9.48 22.48
C ARG A 203 -10.72 9.83 23.71
N LEU A 204 -9.74 10.75 23.59
CA LEU A 204 -8.90 11.24 24.69
C LEU A 204 -9.51 12.44 25.42
N GLY A 205 -10.66 12.93 24.95
CA GLY A 205 -11.41 13.99 25.64
C GLY A 205 -11.79 13.61 27.10
N PRO A 206 -12.39 14.52 27.86
CA PRO A 206 -12.73 14.26 29.24
C PRO A 206 -13.56 12.96 29.34
N PRO A 207 -13.11 12.00 30.17
CA PRO A 207 -13.81 10.71 30.27
C PRO A 207 -15.23 10.94 30.82
N PRO A 208 -16.22 10.16 30.36
CA PRO A 208 -17.51 10.07 31.05
C PRO A 208 -17.26 9.74 32.53
N CYS A 209 -18.04 10.31 33.41
CA CYS A 209 -17.86 10.20 34.86
C CYS A 209 -17.71 8.77 35.41
N ASP A 210 -18.09 7.75 34.66
CA ASP A 210 -18.14 6.35 35.06
C ASP A 210 -17.14 5.41 34.38
N SER A 211 -16.22 5.93 33.52
CA SER A 211 -15.24 5.07 32.85
C SER A 211 -14.10 4.66 33.79
N THR A 212 -14.00 3.36 34.11
CA THR A 212 -13.00 2.80 35.01
C THR A 212 -11.64 2.53 34.34
N GLN A 213 -11.55 2.59 33.00
CA GLN A 213 -10.31 2.31 32.29
C GLN A 213 -9.89 3.47 31.39
N PRO A 214 -8.62 3.92 31.44
CA PRO A 214 -8.11 4.95 30.55
C PRO A 214 -8.04 4.43 29.13
N PRO A 215 -8.26 5.29 28.12
CA PRO A 215 -8.14 4.91 26.72
C PRO A 215 -6.72 4.43 26.39
N ASN A 216 -6.59 3.24 25.81
CA ASN A 216 -5.30 2.68 25.44
C ASN A 216 -4.95 3.08 23.99
N ILE A 217 -4.46 4.31 23.81
CA ILE A 217 -4.00 4.85 22.53
C ILE A 217 -2.49 4.95 22.55
N ARG A 218 -1.83 4.14 21.71
CA ARG A 218 -0.36 4.07 21.59
C ARG A 218 0.08 4.78 20.33
N LEU A 219 0.81 5.87 20.48
CA LEU A 219 1.29 6.69 19.37
C LEU A 219 2.75 6.34 19.05
N LEU A 220 3.01 5.85 17.84
CA LEU A 220 4.35 5.50 17.37
C LEU A 220 5.28 6.72 17.41
N ASN A 221 6.43 6.55 18.04
CA ASN A 221 7.43 7.61 18.16
C ASN A 221 8.32 7.68 16.91
N ASP A 222 7.79 8.31 15.85
CA ASP A 222 8.53 8.59 14.63
C ASP A 222 8.16 9.98 14.09
N ALA A 223 9.15 10.90 14.07
CA ALA A 223 8.95 12.27 13.63
C ALA A 223 8.71 12.40 12.11
N ALA A 224 9.12 11.41 11.31
CA ALA A 224 8.86 11.35 9.88
C ALA A 224 7.38 10.99 9.59
N LEU A 225 6.75 10.23 10.48
CA LEU A 225 5.37 9.76 10.34
C LEU A 225 4.36 10.72 10.98
N THR A 226 4.70 11.31 12.12
CA THR A 226 3.83 12.25 12.84
C THR A 226 4.62 13.49 13.27
N LYS A 227 4.16 14.66 12.83
CA LYS A 227 4.83 15.93 13.17
C LYS A 227 4.92 16.11 14.68
N THR A 228 6.08 16.59 15.16
CA THR A 228 6.40 16.76 16.57
C THR A 228 5.34 17.55 17.35
N LYS A 229 4.78 18.61 16.76
CA LYS A 229 3.71 19.40 17.39
C LYS A 229 2.47 18.55 17.63
N THR A 230 1.95 17.90 16.57
CA THR A 230 0.76 17.02 16.68
C THR A 230 0.98 15.90 17.69
N LYS A 231 2.18 15.31 17.71
CA LYS A 231 2.53 14.29 18.70
C LYS A 231 2.46 14.84 20.12
N LYS A 232 3.08 15.99 20.40
CA LYS A 232 3.05 16.62 21.72
C LYS A 232 1.62 16.94 22.17
N ASP A 233 0.79 17.44 21.28
CA ASP A 233 -0.62 17.77 21.59
C ASP A 233 -1.38 16.51 21.99
N LEU A 234 -1.23 15.39 21.26
CA LEU A 234 -1.90 14.11 21.57
C LEU A 234 -1.37 13.45 22.85
N LEU A 235 -0.06 13.53 23.11
CA LEU A 235 0.52 13.05 24.39
C LEU A 235 0.00 13.87 25.57
N GLY A 236 -0.17 15.18 25.41
CA GLY A 236 -0.76 16.07 26.40
C GLY A 236 -2.23 15.74 26.72
N LEU A 237 -2.95 15.12 25.78
CA LEU A 237 -4.31 14.61 25.99
C LEU A 237 -4.36 13.22 26.61
N GLY A 238 -3.22 12.53 26.80
CA GLY A 238 -3.16 11.22 27.45
C GLY A 238 -2.86 10.04 26.52
N ALA A 239 -2.46 10.28 25.26
CA ALA A 239 -1.91 9.22 24.42
C ALA A 239 -0.58 8.70 25.00
N ILE A 240 -0.30 7.41 24.80
CA ILE A 240 0.91 6.75 25.27
C ILE A 240 1.99 6.83 24.19
N ASP A 241 3.16 7.37 24.54
CA ASP A 241 4.32 7.36 23.61
C ASP A 241 4.84 5.94 23.43
N TRP A 242 4.78 5.44 22.20
CA TRP A 242 5.22 4.10 21.87
C TRP A 242 6.56 4.12 21.14
N LEU A 243 7.62 3.85 21.91
CA LEU A 243 8.96 3.70 21.38
C LEU A 243 9.13 2.28 20.82
N LEU A 244 9.36 2.18 19.51
CA LEU A 244 9.77 0.94 18.88
C LEU A 244 11.30 0.89 18.91
N LEU A 245 11.85 -0.04 19.66
CA LEU A 245 13.29 -0.29 19.61
C LEU A 245 13.60 -0.95 18.26
N PRO A 246 14.62 -0.48 17.51
CA PRO A 246 15.06 -1.17 16.32
C PRO A 246 15.34 -2.61 16.68
N SER A 247 14.67 -3.54 16.03
CA SER A 247 15.12 -4.94 16.07
C SER A 247 16.55 -4.88 15.56
N GLY A 248 17.52 -5.22 16.43
CA GLY A 248 18.92 -5.20 16.06
C GLY A 248 19.06 -5.95 14.75
N SER A 249 19.15 -5.20 13.67
CA SER A 249 19.43 -5.76 12.37
C SER A 249 20.85 -6.35 12.52
N ASN A 250 20.91 -7.66 12.65
CA ASN A 250 22.12 -8.38 12.30
C ASN A 250 22.30 -8.20 10.77
N ASP A 251 22.57 -6.97 10.35
CA ASP A 251 22.93 -6.61 8.98
C ASP A 251 24.25 -7.28 8.54
N ASN A 252 24.85 -8.08 9.39
CA ASN A 252 26.03 -8.90 9.13
C ASN A 252 25.73 -10.32 8.64
N GLN A 253 24.46 -10.72 8.43
CA GLN A 253 24.25 -11.84 7.54
C GLN A 253 24.48 -11.37 6.09
N LYS A 254 25.76 -11.21 5.73
CA LYS A 254 26.21 -11.46 4.37
C LYS A 254 25.67 -12.85 4.03
N VAL A 255 24.55 -12.88 3.31
CA VAL A 255 24.13 -14.08 2.59
C VAL A 255 25.35 -14.43 1.74
N LYS A 256 26.10 -15.45 2.16
CA LYS A 256 27.17 -15.98 1.32
C LYS A 256 26.45 -16.44 0.06
N PRO A 257 26.75 -15.84 -1.11
CA PRO A 257 26.20 -16.35 -2.35
C PRO A 257 26.63 -17.82 -2.43
N GLY A 258 25.66 -18.71 -2.61
CA GLY A 258 25.95 -20.08 -2.96
C GLY A 258 26.96 -20.07 -4.11
N THR A 259 27.90 -20.96 -4.11
CA THR A 259 28.96 -21.16 -5.10
C THR A 259 28.40 -21.28 -6.51
N SER A 260 27.99 -20.16 -7.09
CA SER A 260 27.70 -20.00 -8.51
C SER A 260 28.99 -19.43 -9.16
N LEU A 261 29.37 -20.02 -10.26
CA LEU A 261 30.49 -19.60 -11.10
C LEU A 261 30.50 -18.06 -11.21
N LYS A 262 31.55 -17.42 -10.68
CA LYS A 262 31.72 -15.96 -10.71
C LYS A 262 31.90 -15.52 -12.16
N HIS A 263 30.81 -15.12 -12.81
CA HIS A 263 30.89 -14.23 -13.95
C HIS A 263 31.20 -12.84 -13.40
N ILE A 264 32.46 -12.47 -13.38
CA ILE A 264 32.86 -11.09 -13.07
C ILE A 264 32.74 -10.31 -14.36
N SER A 265 31.65 -9.55 -14.51
CA SER A 265 31.49 -8.64 -15.62
C SER A 265 32.53 -7.54 -15.58
N SER A 266 33.09 -7.19 -16.72
CA SER A 266 34.06 -6.10 -16.82
C SER A 266 33.38 -4.75 -16.64
N ILE A 267 33.93 -3.90 -15.78
CA ILE A 267 33.56 -2.49 -15.70
C ILE A 267 34.34 -1.78 -16.81
N VAL A 268 33.63 -1.14 -17.72
CA VAL A 268 34.22 -0.50 -18.91
C VAL A 268 33.96 1.01 -18.89
N PRO A 269 34.89 1.82 -19.40
CA PRO A 269 34.67 3.25 -19.50
C PRO A 269 33.67 3.59 -20.58
N LEU A 270 32.76 4.55 -20.32
CA LEU A 270 31.71 4.96 -21.26
C LEU A 270 32.27 5.38 -22.64
N LYS A 271 33.44 6.01 -22.67
CA LYS A 271 34.11 6.45 -23.90
C LYS A 271 34.52 5.31 -24.85
N SER A 272 34.53 4.06 -24.38
CA SER A 272 34.83 2.89 -25.22
C SER A 272 33.61 2.36 -25.96
N ILE A 273 32.42 2.95 -25.77
CA ILE A 273 31.15 2.49 -26.34
C ILE A 273 30.62 3.54 -27.30
N ASP A 274 30.27 3.12 -28.52
CA ASP A 274 29.48 3.95 -29.44
C ASP A 274 28.02 3.96 -29.01
N GLN A 275 27.64 4.98 -28.23
CA GLN A 275 26.31 5.08 -27.61
C GLN A 275 25.18 5.20 -28.64
N SER A 276 25.45 5.68 -29.87
CA SER A 276 24.44 5.83 -30.92
C SER A 276 23.84 4.50 -31.39
N GLN A 277 24.54 3.40 -31.14
CA GLN A 277 24.16 2.04 -31.50
C GLN A 277 23.15 1.41 -30.55
N PHE A 278 22.83 2.05 -29.42
CA PHE A 278 22.07 1.45 -28.35
C PHE A 278 20.79 2.23 -28.04
N LEU A 279 19.76 1.49 -27.59
CA LEU A 279 18.56 2.04 -26.96
C LEU A 279 18.58 1.67 -25.47
N LEU A 280 18.17 2.60 -24.60
CA LEU A 280 18.25 2.46 -23.16
C LEU A 280 16.91 2.15 -22.55
N HIS A 281 16.86 1.16 -21.66
CA HIS A 281 15.73 0.90 -20.77
C HIS A 281 16.11 1.29 -19.34
N TRP A 282 15.38 2.23 -18.73
CA TRP A 282 15.66 2.72 -17.37
C TRP A 282 15.10 1.81 -16.30
N ALA A 283 15.94 1.39 -15.39
CA ALA A 283 15.52 0.69 -14.18
C ALA A 283 15.12 1.71 -13.12
N ARG A 284 13.84 2.08 -13.10
CA ARG A 284 13.30 3.01 -12.10
C ARG A 284 13.12 2.33 -10.76
N ARG A 285 13.12 3.13 -9.71
CA ARG A 285 12.72 2.70 -8.39
C ARG A 285 11.30 2.13 -8.43
N GLN A 286 11.11 0.93 -7.88
CA GLN A 286 9.80 0.31 -7.80
C GLN A 286 9.02 0.85 -6.60
N SER A 287 7.77 1.24 -6.79
CA SER A 287 6.90 1.79 -5.73
C SER A 287 5.79 0.83 -5.28
N GLY A 288 5.67 -0.33 -5.91
CA GLY A 288 4.65 -1.34 -5.63
C GLY A 288 5.17 -2.76 -5.86
N ALA A 289 4.26 -3.72 -5.97
CA ALA A 289 4.62 -5.09 -6.34
C ALA A 289 5.32 -5.12 -7.71
N TRP A 290 6.22 -6.08 -7.87
CA TRP A 290 6.76 -6.38 -9.18
C TRP A 290 5.65 -6.94 -10.09
N PRO A 291 5.69 -6.74 -11.40
CA PRO A 291 4.63 -7.19 -12.30
C PRO A 291 4.33 -8.70 -12.23
N ASP A 292 5.32 -9.50 -11.85
CA ASP A 292 5.27 -10.96 -11.70
C ASP A 292 5.18 -11.42 -10.23
N GLN A 293 4.97 -10.50 -9.30
CA GLN A 293 4.95 -10.79 -7.86
C GLN A 293 3.51 -10.91 -7.36
N GLU A 294 3.21 -12.02 -6.70
CA GLU A 294 1.95 -12.20 -5.98
C GLU A 294 1.77 -11.12 -4.91
N LYS A 295 0.51 -10.67 -4.73
CA LYS A 295 0.17 -9.60 -3.78
C LYS A 295 0.65 -9.90 -2.36
N ASP A 296 0.43 -11.12 -1.89
CA ASP A 296 0.81 -11.54 -0.54
C ASP A 296 2.33 -11.59 -0.36
N ALA A 297 3.07 -12.09 -1.35
CA ALA A 297 4.52 -12.08 -1.33
C ALA A 297 5.09 -10.65 -1.30
N HIS A 298 4.42 -9.69 -1.95
CA HIS A 298 4.79 -8.29 -1.85
C HIS A 298 4.55 -7.72 -0.45
N LEU A 299 3.40 -8.01 0.16
CA LEU A 299 3.09 -7.59 1.53
C LEU A 299 4.08 -8.18 2.53
N ASP A 300 4.43 -9.46 2.39
CA ASP A 300 5.44 -10.13 3.22
C ASP A 300 6.80 -9.45 3.10
N GLN A 301 7.19 -9.09 1.87
CA GLN A 301 8.42 -8.37 1.62
C GLN A 301 8.44 -6.98 2.29
N LEU A 302 7.30 -6.29 2.33
CA LEU A 302 7.16 -5.01 3.03
C LEU A 302 7.23 -5.17 4.55
N ILE A 303 6.52 -6.15 5.09
CA ILE A 303 6.40 -6.37 6.54
C ILE A 303 7.69 -6.94 7.15
N PHE A 304 8.33 -7.91 6.47
CA PHE A 304 9.47 -8.67 7.00
C PHE A 304 10.80 -8.32 6.35
N GLY A 305 10.78 -7.58 5.26
CA GLY A 305 11.99 -7.25 4.52
C GLY A 305 12.88 -6.26 5.25
N SER A 306 14.21 -6.48 5.20
CA SER A 306 15.19 -5.44 5.52
C SER A 306 15.10 -4.32 4.47
N THR A 307 15.09 -3.09 4.87
CA THR A 307 14.20 -2.07 4.40
C THR A 307 14.71 -1.11 3.33
N VAL A 308 15.94 -0.67 3.36
CA VAL A 308 16.31 0.54 2.60
C VAL A 308 16.78 0.23 1.18
N ASP A 309 17.47 -0.88 0.99
CA ASP A 309 18.17 -1.15 -0.27
C ASP A 309 17.34 -1.87 -1.33
N ARG A 310 16.25 -2.57 -0.95
CA ARG A 310 15.51 -3.45 -1.87
C ARG A 310 14.73 -2.75 -2.97
N TYR A 311 14.43 -1.47 -2.78
CA TYR A 311 13.64 -0.70 -3.73
C TYR A 311 14.44 0.37 -4.48
N GLN A 312 15.75 0.38 -4.34
CA GLN A 312 16.61 1.28 -5.11
C GLN A 312 16.61 0.90 -6.60
N GLU A 313 16.96 1.83 -7.43
CA GLU A 313 17.05 1.65 -8.89
C GLU A 313 17.97 0.48 -9.26
N VAL A 314 19.11 0.36 -8.55
CA VAL A 314 20.05 -0.76 -8.73
C VAL A 314 19.40 -2.11 -8.46
N MET A 315 18.50 -2.22 -7.48
CA MET A 315 17.81 -3.47 -7.17
C MET A 315 16.77 -3.85 -8.23
N THR A 316 16.11 -2.84 -8.83
CA THR A 316 15.26 -3.06 -10.01
C THR A 316 16.10 -3.63 -11.15
N LEU A 317 17.28 -3.07 -11.40
CA LEU A 317 18.20 -3.55 -12.41
C LEU A 317 18.71 -4.97 -12.11
N CYS A 318 19.09 -5.25 -10.86
CA CYS A 318 19.46 -6.60 -10.42
C CYS A 318 18.35 -7.62 -10.70
N ARG A 319 17.08 -7.27 -10.40
CA ARG A 319 15.95 -8.16 -10.65
C ARG A 319 15.72 -8.40 -12.14
N ILE A 320 15.77 -7.36 -12.97
CA ILE A 320 15.67 -7.48 -14.42
C ILE A 320 16.73 -8.46 -14.95
N ILE A 321 17.97 -8.30 -14.52
CA ILE A 321 19.08 -9.16 -14.96
C ILE A 321 18.91 -10.60 -14.46
N ALA A 322 18.58 -10.78 -13.18
CA ALA A 322 18.40 -12.10 -12.58
C ALA A 322 17.20 -12.86 -13.19
N SER A 323 16.09 -12.16 -13.48
CA SER A 323 14.92 -12.76 -14.14
C SER A 323 15.14 -12.99 -15.64
N ASN A 324 16.17 -12.39 -16.23
CA ASN A 324 16.43 -12.40 -17.67
C ASN A 324 15.25 -11.90 -18.52
N ARG A 325 14.49 -10.92 -18.03
CA ARG A 325 13.26 -10.49 -18.67
C ARG A 325 12.99 -9.00 -18.47
N LEU A 326 12.60 -8.29 -19.52
CA LEU A 326 11.92 -7.01 -19.41
C LEU A 326 10.43 -7.25 -19.61
N ILE A 327 9.65 -6.91 -18.60
CA ILE A 327 8.20 -7.13 -18.56
C ILE A 327 7.51 -5.90 -19.11
N SER A 328 6.59 -6.11 -20.05
CA SER A 328 5.79 -5.08 -20.68
C SER A 328 4.69 -4.55 -19.75
N ALA A 329 4.29 -3.28 -19.94
CA ALA A 329 3.22 -2.66 -19.18
C ALA A 329 2.16 -2.05 -20.12
N ALA A 330 0.89 -2.38 -19.86
CA ALA A 330 -0.21 -1.95 -20.73
C ALA A 330 -0.72 -0.53 -20.44
N HIS A 331 -0.46 0.02 -19.25
CA HIS A 331 -0.96 1.33 -18.84
C HIS A 331 -0.20 2.52 -19.41
N LEU A 332 0.84 2.27 -20.20
CA LEU A 332 1.71 3.30 -20.78
C LEU A 332 1.20 3.84 -22.12
N THR A 333 0.25 3.16 -22.75
CA THR A 333 -0.28 3.52 -24.06
C THR A 333 -1.72 4.02 -23.95
N ARG A 334 -2.13 4.86 -24.91
CA ARG A 334 -3.50 5.40 -24.99
C ARG A 334 -4.56 4.30 -25.19
N ASP A 335 -4.24 3.33 -26.05
CA ASP A 335 -5.00 2.10 -26.22
C ASP A 335 -4.19 1.00 -25.52
N PRO A 336 -4.72 0.36 -24.46
CA PRO A 336 -3.93 -0.52 -23.61
C PRO A 336 -3.24 -1.63 -24.42
N ALA A 337 -1.96 -1.44 -24.67
CA ALA A 337 -1.10 -2.42 -25.31
C ALA A 337 0.13 -2.67 -24.40
N PRO A 338 0.51 -3.93 -24.15
CA PRO A 338 1.67 -4.24 -23.33
C PRO A 338 2.95 -3.88 -24.09
N VAL A 339 3.68 -2.86 -23.63
CA VAL A 339 4.92 -2.39 -24.26
C VAL A 339 6.08 -2.30 -23.27
N VAL A 340 7.30 -2.53 -23.76
CA VAL A 340 8.55 -2.14 -23.11
C VAL A 340 9.06 -0.88 -23.79
N CYS A 341 9.30 0.17 -23.00
CA CYS A 341 9.78 1.46 -23.51
C CYS A 341 11.29 1.54 -23.43
N PHE A 342 11.89 2.14 -24.45
CA PHE A 342 13.30 2.47 -24.56
C PHE A 342 13.46 3.93 -24.95
N THR A 343 14.68 4.48 -24.81
CA THR A 343 15.04 5.80 -25.31
C THR A 343 16.29 5.74 -26.18
N ALA A 344 16.36 6.58 -27.18
CA ALA A 344 17.56 6.78 -27.98
C ALA A 344 18.49 7.89 -27.43
N VAL A 345 18.13 8.51 -26.31
CA VAL A 345 19.00 9.49 -25.63
C VAL A 345 20.29 8.79 -25.19
N PRO A 346 21.46 9.33 -25.51
CA PRO A 346 22.74 8.73 -25.10
C PRO A 346 22.87 8.61 -23.58
N VAL A 347 23.44 7.50 -23.10
CA VAL A 347 23.60 7.23 -21.67
C VAL A 347 24.40 8.30 -20.96
N GLY A 348 25.39 8.91 -21.61
CA GLY A 348 26.20 9.99 -21.08
C GLY A 348 25.44 11.29 -20.78
N GLU A 349 24.29 11.49 -21.41
CA GLU A 349 23.43 12.67 -21.18
C GLU A 349 22.45 12.49 -19.98
N LEU A 350 22.24 11.26 -19.51
CA LEU A 350 21.26 10.98 -18.44
C LEU A 350 21.50 11.79 -17.16
N PRO A 351 22.72 11.95 -16.64
CA PRO A 351 22.94 12.74 -15.43
C PRO A 351 22.47 14.20 -15.53
N GLY A 352 22.60 14.82 -16.72
CA GLY A 352 22.13 16.18 -16.97
C GLY A 352 20.61 16.29 -17.24
N ARG A 353 19.96 15.18 -17.55
CA ARG A 353 18.51 15.13 -17.88
C ARG A 353 17.63 14.60 -16.75
N THR A 354 18.20 14.06 -15.68
CA THR A 354 17.45 13.48 -14.56
C THR A 354 16.46 14.49 -13.98
N VAL A 355 15.15 14.17 -13.98
CA VAL A 355 14.08 15.07 -13.60
C VAL A 355 13.00 14.37 -12.77
N PHE A 356 12.52 15.02 -11.71
CA PHE A 356 11.39 14.53 -10.93
C PHE A 356 10.07 15.01 -11.51
N ARG A 357 9.24 14.08 -11.99
CA ARG A 357 7.90 14.35 -12.52
C ARG A 357 6.88 14.33 -11.39
N LYS A 358 6.53 15.49 -10.83
CA LYS A 358 5.60 15.61 -9.69
C LYS A 358 4.25 14.93 -9.91
N HIS A 359 3.65 15.05 -11.10
CA HIS A 359 2.35 14.46 -11.43
C HIS A 359 2.36 12.93 -11.52
N LEU A 360 3.54 12.33 -11.79
CA LEU A 360 3.76 10.89 -11.81
C LEU A 360 4.41 10.38 -10.51
N ALA A 361 4.87 11.29 -9.64
CA ALA A 361 5.63 11.01 -8.43
C ALA A 361 6.84 10.09 -8.68
N ARG A 362 7.56 10.31 -9.80
CA ARG A 362 8.69 9.49 -10.21
C ARG A 362 9.84 10.33 -10.79
N TRP A 363 11.03 9.73 -10.79
CA TRP A 363 12.19 10.23 -11.51
C TRP A 363 12.23 9.64 -12.92
N ASP A 364 12.51 10.48 -13.93
CA ASP A 364 12.82 10.08 -15.30
C ASP A 364 14.28 10.36 -15.61
N PHE A 365 14.83 9.69 -16.62
CA PHE A 365 16.25 9.71 -17.01
C PHE A 365 17.18 9.29 -15.86
N VAL A 366 16.76 8.25 -15.13
CA VAL A 366 17.57 7.73 -14.01
C VAL A 366 18.85 7.07 -14.52
N PRO A 367 19.98 7.21 -13.80
CA PRO A 367 21.28 6.68 -14.21
C PRO A 367 21.44 5.19 -13.89
N TYR A 368 20.40 4.38 -14.12
CA TYR A 368 20.40 2.93 -13.93
C TYR A 368 19.58 2.27 -15.01
N GLY A 369 20.11 1.22 -15.63
CA GLY A 369 19.37 0.49 -16.66
C GLY A 369 20.22 -0.43 -17.53
N LEU A 370 19.56 -0.89 -18.60
CA LEU A 370 20.18 -1.69 -19.65
C LEU A 370 20.18 -0.90 -20.97
N ALA A 371 21.29 -0.91 -21.65
CA ALA A 371 21.44 -0.47 -23.03
C ALA A 371 21.50 -1.71 -23.92
N ILE A 372 20.65 -1.78 -24.94
CA ILE A 372 20.59 -2.93 -25.84
C ILE A 372 20.78 -2.41 -27.28
N ARG A 373 21.56 -3.14 -28.06
CA ARG A 373 21.87 -2.76 -29.45
C ARG A 373 20.58 -2.53 -30.25
N LYS A 374 20.50 -1.37 -30.89
CA LYS A 374 19.33 -0.92 -31.65
C LYS A 374 18.90 -1.92 -32.74
N SER A 375 19.85 -2.49 -33.49
CA SER A 375 19.57 -3.49 -34.51
C SER A 375 18.94 -4.76 -33.96
N VAL A 376 19.35 -5.21 -32.78
CA VAL A 376 18.77 -6.38 -32.09
C VAL A 376 17.33 -6.09 -31.68
N LEU A 377 17.07 -4.92 -31.10
CA LEU A 377 15.72 -4.51 -30.72
C LEU A 377 14.81 -4.32 -31.95
N GLN A 378 15.31 -3.75 -33.04
CA GLN A 378 14.57 -3.63 -34.31
C GLN A 378 14.21 -5.01 -34.87
N SER A 379 15.13 -5.96 -34.86
CA SER A 379 14.85 -7.34 -35.25
C SER A 379 13.80 -8.02 -34.39
N ALA A 380 13.67 -7.61 -33.12
CA ALA A 380 12.60 -8.07 -32.21
C ALA A 380 11.27 -7.32 -32.41
N GLY A 381 11.18 -6.34 -33.32
CA GLY A 381 9.96 -5.57 -33.58
C GLY A 381 9.85 -4.25 -32.83
N CYS A 382 10.93 -3.78 -32.21
CA CYS A 382 10.96 -2.46 -31.57
C CYS A 382 10.92 -1.36 -32.62
N LYS A 383 10.06 -0.36 -32.46
CA LYS A 383 9.90 0.76 -33.37
C LYS A 383 9.92 2.09 -32.62
N GLU A 384 10.24 3.14 -33.36
CA GLU A 384 10.19 4.51 -32.89
C GLU A 384 8.76 4.97 -32.61
N VAL A 385 8.58 5.79 -31.58
CA VAL A 385 7.28 6.33 -31.21
C VAL A 385 6.85 7.42 -32.21
N ILE A 386 5.59 7.35 -32.62
CA ILE A 386 4.92 8.34 -33.44
C ILE A 386 4.30 9.38 -32.52
N TYR A 387 4.84 10.59 -32.52
CA TYR A 387 4.28 11.70 -31.78
C TYR A 387 3.25 12.45 -32.62
N GLY A 388 2.06 12.68 -32.05
CA GLY A 388 1.00 13.35 -32.79
C GLY A 388 -0.13 13.85 -31.91
N ASP A 389 -1.17 14.39 -32.51
CA ASP A 389 -2.36 14.87 -31.82
C ASP A 389 -3.58 13.90 -31.95
N ASP A 390 -4.75 14.35 -31.52
CA ASP A 390 -5.99 13.57 -31.62
C ASP A 390 -6.45 13.31 -33.06
N SER A 391 -6.07 14.13 -34.03
CA SER A 391 -6.40 13.93 -35.43
C SER A 391 -5.51 12.84 -36.02
N ASP A 392 -4.23 12.85 -35.72
CA ASP A 392 -3.27 11.81 -36.10
C ASP A 392 -3.69 10.45 -35.58
N TRP A 393 -4.10 10.40 -34.31
CA TRP A 393 -4.62 9.16 -33.68
C TRP A 393 -5.80 8.55 -34.43
N LYS A 394 -6.74 9.39 -34.91
CA LYS A 394 -7.95 8.91 -35.62
C LYS A 394 -7.64 8.31 -36.98
N THR A 395 -6.59 8.81 -37.62
CA THR A 395 -6.16 8.36 -38.95
C THR A 395 -5.18 7.19 -38.88
N LEU A 396 -4.60 6.94 -37.71
CA LEU A 396 -3.60 5.90 -37.52
C LEU A 396 -4.22 4.50 -37.62
N SER A 397 -3.58 3.61 -38.39
CA SER A 397 -3.98 2.19 -38.45
C SER A 397 -3.88 1.54 -37.09
N GLY A 398 -4.78 0.58 -36.78
CA GLY A 398 -4.82 -0.11 -35.52
C GLY A 398 -3.47 -0.76 -35.14
N ASP A 399 -2.77 -1.31 -36.12
CA ASP A 399 -1.48 -1.97 -35.94
C ASP A 399 -0.37 -1.03 -35.45
N ASN A 400 -0.49 0.27 -35.69
CA ASN A 400 0.50 1.26 -35.29
C ASN A 400 0.16 1.96 -33.94
N ARG A 401 -1.00 1.72 -33.39
CA ARG A 401 -1.46 2.34 -32.12
C ARG A 401 -0.54 2.12 -30.92
N PRO A 402 0.12 0.97 -30.72
CA PRO A 402 1.05 0.77 -29.60
C PRO A 402 2.24 1.76 -29.60
N TRP A 403 2.63 2.24 -30.77
CA TRP A 403 3.75 3.19 -30.94
C TRP A 403 3.32 4.65 -30.95
N PHE A 404 2.05 4.97 -30.75
CA PHE A 404 1.58 6.35 -30.73
C PHE A 404 1.69 6.98 -29.33
N GLN A 405 2.17 8.23 -29.31
CA GLN A 405 2.20 9.07 -28.10
C GLN A 405 1.55 10.41 -28.37
N LEU A 406 0.51 10.72 -27.59
CA LEU A 406 -0.16 12.02 -27.68
C LEU A 406 0.77 13.13 -27.21
N GLN A 407 1.06 14.10 -28.09
CA GLN A 407 1.95 15.22 -27.84
C GLN A 407 1.25 16.39 -27.15
N THR A 408 -0.07 16.52 -27.30
CA THR A 408 -0.84 17.61 -26.69
C THR A 408 -1.05 17.39 -25.21
N SER A 409 -0.35 18.14 -24.37
CA SER A 409 -0.80 18.40 -23.01
C SER A 409 -1.83 19.55 -23.06
N LYS A 410 -2.94 19.44 -22.32
CA LYS A 410 -3.94 20.52 -22.15
C LYS A 410 -3.33 21.85 -21.71
N ASN A 411 -2.07 21.88 -21.29
CA ASN A 411 -1.34 23.05 -20.80
C ASN A 411 -0.04 23.34 -21.57
N GLY A 412 0.25 22.68 -22.69
CA GLY A 412 1.39 22.99 -23.56
C GLY A 412 2.80 22.88 -22.96
N LYS A 413 2.96 22.23 -21.79
CA LYS A 413 4.21 22.30 -21.00
C LYS A 413 5.15 21.09 -21.11
N ILE A 414 4.75 20.00 -21.78
CA ILE A 414 5.57 18.79 -21.82
C ILE A 414 5.83 18.42 -23.27
N ASP A 415 7.08 18.48 -23.67
CA ASP A 415 7.55 17.99 -24.97
C ASP A 415 8.06 16.55 -24.80
N TRP A 416 7.26 15.59 -25.25
CA TRP A 416 7.60 14.15 -25.17
C TRP A 416 8.64 13.74 -26.20
N THR A 417 8.86 14.52 -27.28
CA THR A 417 9.86 14.20 -28.30
C THR A 417 11.28 14.17 -27.73
N LEU A 418 11.52 14.91 -26.62
CA LEU A 418 12.81 14.91 -25.90
C LEU A 418 13.19 13.54 -25.33
N GLU A 419 12.20 12.63 -25.17
CA GLU A 419 12.46 11.26 -24.71
C GLU A 419 13.00 10.36 -25.81
N GLN A 420 12.84 10.73 -27.09
CA GLN A 420 13.25 9.91 -28.23
C GLN A 420 12.86 8.44 -28.03
N GLU A 421 11.56 8.24 -27.70
CA GLU A 421 11.06 6.97 -27.21
C GLU A 421 10.94 5.92 -28.34
N TRP A 422 11.26 4.70 -28.00
CA TRP A 422 11.06 3.49 -28.80
C TRP A 422 10.25 2.49 -27.99
N ARG A 423 9.41 1.69 -28.64
CA ARG A 423 8.56 0.69 -27.97
C ARG A 423 8.67 -0.67 -28.63
N LEU A 424 8.75 -1.70 -27.78
CA LEU A 424 8.61 -3.09 -28.16
C LEU A 424 7.26 -3.60 -27.60
N VAL A 425 6.43 -4.19 -28.43
CA VAL A 425 5.17 -4.81 -27.99
C VAL A 425 5.47 -6.18 -27.38
N GLY A 426 4.91 -6.43 -26.18
CA GLY A 426 5.18 -7.63 -25.40
C GLY A 426 6.49 -7.56 -24.60
N ASP A 427 6.80 -8.66 -23.93
CA ASP A 427 7.99 -8.80 -23.10
C ASP A 427 9.25 -9.05 -23.93
N LEU A 428 10.42 -8.69 -23.40
CA LEU A 428 11.70 -9.02 -23.99
C LEU A 428 12.42 -10.09 -23.18
N ASP A 429 12.68 -11.23 -23.80
CA ASP A 429 13.53 -12.28 -23.22
C ASP A 429 15.01 -11.92 -23.38
N LEU A 430 15.63 -11.51 -22.28
CA LEU A 430 17.02 -11.09 -22.26
C LEU A 430 18.00 -12.25 -22.52
N LYS A 431 17.61 -13.52 -22.36
CA LYS A 431 18.47 -14.66 -22.68
C LYS A 431 18.88 -14.69 -24.16
N LYS A 432 18.06 -14.08 -25.01
CA LYS A 432 18.31 -13.97 -26.46
C LYS A 432 19.27 -12.85 -26.86
N ILE A 433 19.67 -11.99 -25.90
CA ILE A 433 20.57 -10.87 -26.15
C ILE A 433 22.02 -11.34 -25.97
N GLY A 434 22.84 -11.18 -26.99
CA GLY A 434 24.26 -11.57 -26.96
C GLY A 434 25.08 -10.79 -25.94
N ALA A 435 26.26 -11.31 -25.60
CA ALA A 435 27.16 -10.65 -24.64
C ALA A 435 27.64 -9.28 -25.12
N ASP A 436 27.83 -9.11 -26.43
CA ASP A 436 28.29 -7.87 -27.05
C ASP A 436 27.16 -6.95 -27.49
N ASP A 437 25.89 -7.37 -27.30
CA ASP A 437 24.71 -6.66 -27.78
C ASP A 437 24.03 -5.82 -26.68
N ALA A 438 24.59 -5.82 -25.47
CA ALA A 438 24.07 -4.99 -24.39
C ALA A 438 25.18 -4.59 -23.41
N PHE A 439 24.91 -3.55 -22.63
CA PHE A 439 25.66 -3.22 -21.42
C PHE A 439 24.70 -2.71 -20.34
N ALA A 440 25.06 -2.90 -19.08
CA ALA A 440 24.37 -2.30 -17.95
C ALA A 440 25.01 -0.95 -17.61
N PHE A 441 24.21 -0.01 -17.10
CA PHE A 441 24.76 1.26 -16.62
C PHE A 441 24.21 1.57 -15.23
N VAL A 442 25.09 2.08 -14.38
CA VAL A 442 24.79 2.42 -12.98
C VAL A 442 25.42 3.75 -12.60
N LYS A 443 24.93 4.34 -11.53
CA LYS A 443 25.40 5.64 -11.06
C LYS A 443 26.79 5.55 -10.44
N THR A 444 27.02 4.61 -9.51
CA THR A 444 28.22 4.55 -8.67
C THR A 444 29.06 3.29 -8.89
N GLN A 445 30.32 3.36 -8.49
CA GLN A 445 31.24 2.22 -8.52
C GLN A 445 30.73 1.07 -7.61
N THR A 446 30.22 1.39 -6.42
CA THR A 446 29.67 0.39 -5.47
C THR A 446 28.50 -0.37 -6.08
N ASP A 447 27.62 0.32 -6.84
CA ASP A 447 26.51 -0.33 -7.54
C ASP A 447 27.00 -1.23 -8.67
N ALA A 448 28.08 -0.84 -9.38
CA ALA A 448 28.70 -1.66 -10.40
C ALA A 448 29.30 -2.95 -9.83
N GLU A 449 29.99 -2.86 -8.69
CA GLU A 449 30.55 -4.01 -7.98
C GLU A 449 29.44 -5.00 -7.54
N ARG A 450 28.35 -4.48 -6.97
CA ARG A 450 27.16 -5.29 -6.62
C ARG A 450 26.54 -5.99 -7.84
N LEU A 451 26.43 -5.26 -8.96
CA LEU A 451 25.84 -5.78 -10.18
C LEU A 451 26.73 -6.80 -10.88
N SER A 452 28.06 -6.68 -10.77
CA SER A 452 29.04 -7.54 -11.44
C SER A 452 28.94 -9.03 -11.04
N GLU A 453 28.34 -9.33 -9.88
CA GLU A 453 28.16 -10.70 -9.40
C GLU A 453 27.09 -11.46 -10.21
N ILE A 454 26.14 -10.74 -10.84
CA ILE A 454 24.97 -11.35 -11.53
C ILE A 454 24.83 -10.92 -12.98
N CYS A 455 25.49 -9.82 -13.40
CA CYS A 455 25.41 -9.28 -14.74
C CYS A 455 26.38 -10.02 -15.67
N ARG A 456 25.93 -10.40 -16.86
CA ARG A 456 26.77 -11.04 -17.88
C ARG A 456 27.28 -10.06 -18.94
N TRP A 457 26.76 -8.84 -18.95
CA TRP A 457 27.16 -7.79 -19.88
C TRP A 457 28.17 -6.83 -19.23
N PRO A 458 28.96 -6.10 -20.04
CA PRO A 458 29.79 -5.01 -19.51
C PRO A 458 28.97 -4.02 -18.68
N ILE A 459 29.61 -3.41 -17.69
CA ILE A 459 28.97 -2.42 -16.82
C ILE A 459 29.66 -1.08 -16.97
N VAL A 460 28.88 -0.02 -17.16
CA VAL A 460 29.34 1.36 -17.24
C VAL A 460 28.96 2.13 -15.99
N VAL A 461 29.92 2.85 -15.40
CA VAL A 461 29.69 3.75 -14.27
C VAL A 461 29.60 5.19 -14.77
N LEU A 462 28.50 5.90 -14.43
CA LEU A 462 28.21 7.25 -14.93
C LEU A 462 28.78 8.37 -14.07
N GLU A 463 28.97 8.17 -12.77
CA GLU A 463 29.67 9.13 -11.93
C GLU A 463 31.19 8.97 -12.14
N ALA A 464 31.80 9.97 -12.73
CA ALA A 464 33.25 10.06 -12.69
C ALA A 464 33.71 10.13 -11.22
N LYS A 465 34.71 9.32 -10.83
CA LYS A 465 35.42 9.55 -9.57
C LYS A 465 35.79 11.04 -9.56
N SER A 466 35.25 11.82 -8.62
CA SER A 466 35.86 13.10 -8.29
C SER A 466 37.31 12.77 -7.95
N GLN A 467 38.19 13.12 -8.84
CA GLN A 467 39.64 13.14 -8.48
C GLN A 467 39.68 14.12 -7.33
N SER A 468 39.84 13.58 -6.12
CA SER A 468 40.24 14.39 -4.97
C SER A 468 41.51 15.11 -5.35
N PRO A 469 41.58 16.42 -5.13
CA PRO A 469 42.78 17.19 -5.42
C PRO A 469 43.98 16.72 -4.61
#